data_66817d362a9ae1fd16edae293484a62e
#
_entry.id   66817d362a9ae1fd16edae293484a62e
#
_cell.length_a   1.000
_cell.length_b   1.000
_cell.length_c   1.000
_cell.angle_alpha   90.00
_cell.angle_beta   90.00
_cell.angle_gamma   90.00
#
_symmetry.space_group_name_H-M   'P 1'
#
loop_
_entity.id
_entity.type
_entity.pdbx_description
1 polymer ?
#
loop_
_entity_poly.entity_id
_entity_poly.type
_entity_poly.pdbx_seq_one_letter_code
_entity_poly.pdbx_strand_id
1 'polypeptide(L)'
;RDLPTGTLTSAPFTVTHPWASFLVGGGPNPETRVEILRQDTGSVIHRVSGVEDEAMARVVVDLREHVGKVVRVRIVDQHKGHWGHINFDDFLLHASKPAGEDRKPAAAPLAADVLRHAGLKPIDAARAMTVPEEFTVTLFAGEPDVHQPVAMTLDDRGRVWVAEAFCYPRKRPDAEANDRIVIFEDTDGDGKHDKRTVFMEKLNLVSGLEVGHGGVWIGAAPQLMFVPLDAAGDKPAGPAKVLLDGWGMQDTHETLNTFSWGPDGWLWGCHGVFTHSRVGKPGAPDDQRVAINAAIWRYHPTRHVFDVVAHGSSNPWGLDFNSRGEAFIEACVIPHAFHIVPGGRYHRQAGAHFNAHTYADIQTIADHRHYLGATPHGGNNKSDSAGGGHAHCGAMIYQGGTWPER
;
A
#
# COMPACT_ATOMS: atom_id res chain seq x y z
N ARG A 1 -2.69 -12.44 -17.67
CA ARG A 1 -3.58 -11.82 -16.67
C ARG A 1 -4.79 -12.72 -16.52
N ASP A 2 -5.05 -13.21 -15.32
CA ASP A 2 -6.12 -14.14 -14.99
C ASP A 2 -7.43 -13.35 -14.85
N LEU A 3 -8.01 -12.97 -15.97
CA LEU A 3 -9.24 -12.17 -16.01
C LEU A 3 -10.53 -13.01 -16.11
N PRO A 4 -10.55 -14.17 -16.80
CA PRO A 4 -11.73 -15.00 -16.85
C PRO A 4 -12.06 -15.57 -15.47
N THR A 5 -13.33 -15.61 -15.13
CA THR A 5 -13.84 -16.28 -13.93
C THR A 5 -14.92 -17.27 -14.29
N GLY A 6 -15.05 -18.32 -13.49
CA GLY A 6 -16.04 -19.35 -13.75
C GLY A 6 -16.17 -20.38 -12.64
N THR A 7 -17.09 -21.31 -12.86
CA THR A 7 -17.25 -22.47 -12.00
C THR A 7 -17.53 -23.69 -12.84
N LEU A 8 -16.76 -24.75 -12.62
CA LEU A 8 -16.96 -26.05 -13.27
C LEU A 8 -17.40 -27.06 -12.19
N THR A 9 -18.47 -27.81 -12.47
CA THR A 9 -18.97 -28.81 -11.52
C THR A 9 -19.12 -30.15 -12.23
N SER A 10 -18.58 -31.21 -11.64
CA SER A 10 -18.68 -32.57 -12.17
C SER A 10 -20.11 -33.10 -12.19
N ALA A 11 -20.38 -34.15 -12.99
CA ALA A 11 -21.53 -35.02 -12.75
C ALA A 11 -21.44 -35.58 -11.32
N PRO A 12 -22.60 -35.92 -10.69
CA PRO A 12 -22.59 -36.57 -9.39
C PRO A 12 -22.05 -38.00 -9.49
N PHE A 13 -21.30 -38.43 -8.46
CA PHE A 13 -20.81 -39.80 -8.35
C PHE A 13 -20.87 -40.30 -6.91
N THR A 14 -20.93 -41.62 -6.74
CA THR A 14 -20.95 -42.25 -5.41
C THR A 14 -19.53 -42.39 -4.90
N VAL A 15 -19.28 -42.03 -3.64
CA VAL A 15 -18.02 -42.33 -2.94
C VAL A 15 -17.90 -43.81 -2.69
N THR A 16 -17.07 -44.48 -3.44
CA THR A 16 -16.90 -45.97 -3.35
C THR A 16 -15.76 -46.37 -2.44
N HIS A 17 -14.85 -45.44 -2.09
CA HIS A 17 -13.66 -45.74 -1.29
C HIS A 17 -13.43 -44.65 -0.23
N PRO A 18 -12.75 -44.99 0.89
CA PRO A 18 -12.60 -44.08 2.03
C PRO A 18 -11.65 -42.92 1.84
N TRP A 19 -10.88 -42.88 0.77
CA TRP A 19 -9.93 -41.80 0.46
C TRP A 19 -10.07 -41.31 -0.98
N ALA A 20 -9.86 -40.03 -1.16
CA ALA A 20 -9.67 -39.46 -2.47
C ALA A 20 -8.31 -38.74 -2.57
N SER A 21 -7.79 -38.62 -3.78
CA SER A 21 -6.67 -37.72 -4.06
C SER A 21 -6.83 -37.06 -5.41
N PHE A 22 -6.22 -35.87 -5.55
CA PHE A 22 -6.19 -35.12 -6.81
C PHE A 22 -5.00 -34.16 -6.82
N LEU A 23 -4.67 -33.66 -7.99
CA LEU A 23 -3.61 -32.66 -8.16
C LEU A 23 -4.21 -31.24 -8.15
N VAL A 24 -3.57 -30.31 -7.44
CA VAL A 24 -3.95 -28.90 -7.39
C VAL A 24 -2.73 -28.01 -7.47
N GLY A 25 -2.77 -27.01 -8.36
CA GLY A 25 -1.83 -25.90 -8.50
C GLY A 25 -2.56 -24.58 -8.64
N GLY A 26 -1.84 -23.48 -8.83
CA GLY A 26 -2.40 -22.14 -9.00
C GLY A 26 -2.48 -21.32 -7.73
N GLY A 27 -3.42 -20.38 -7.66
CA GLY A 27 -3.50 -19.37 -6.63
C GLY A 27 -3.98 -19.86 -5.26
N PRO A 28 -3.51 -19.21 -4.16
CA PRO A 28 -3.87 -19.56 -2.79
C PRO A 28 -5.19 -18.92 -2.35
N ASN A 29 -5.80 -18.10 -3.20
CA ASN A 29 -6.97 -17.33 -2.85
C ASN A 29 -8.18 -18.24 -2.55
N PRO A 30 -8.97 -18.00 -1.48
CA PRO A 30 -10.19 -18.75 -1.21
C PRO A 30 -11.23 -18.69 -2.34
N GLU A 31 -11.15 -17.69 -3.21
CA GLU A 31 -12.00 -17.55 -4.39
C GLU A 31 -11.52 -18.39 -5.59
N THR A 32 -10.31 -18.97 -5.52
CA THR A 32 -9.78 -19.96 -6.46
C THR A 32 -9.56 -21.28 -5.73
N ARG A 33 -10.44 -22.25 -5.94
CA ARG A 33 -10.43 -23.46 -5.11
C ARG A 33 -11.10 -24.67 -5.76
N VAL A 34 -10.77 -25.85 -5.25
CA VAL A 34 -11.46 -27.11 -5.51
C VAL A 34 -12.28 -27.48 -4.29
N GLU A 35 -13.51 -27.91 -4.49
CA GLU A 35 -14.43 -28.33 -3.44
C GLU A 35 -14.99 -29.73 -3.74
N ILE A 36 -15.18 -30.53 -2.69
CA ILE A 36 -16.00 -31.74 -2.74
C ILE A 36 -17.28 -31.45 -1.96
N LEU A 37 -18.43 -31.61 -2.60
CA LEU A 37 -19.75 -31.27 -2.03
C LEU A 37 -20.65 -32.50 -1.98
N ARG A 38 -21.45 -32.60 -0.94
CA ARG A 38 -22.54 -33.57 -0.89
C ARG A 38 -23.67 -33.15 -1.84
N GLN A 39 -24.18 -34.10 -2.61
CA GLN A 39 -25.28 -33.89 -3.53
C GLN A 39 -26.61 -33.61 -2.83
N ASP A 40 -26.87 -34.29 -1.71
CA ASP A 40 -28.14 -34.22 -0.98
C ASP A 40 -28.29 -32.95 -0.12
N THR A 41 -27.21 -32.47 0.49
CA THR A 41 -27.23 -31.31 1.40
C THR A 41 -26.60 -30.07 0.81
N GLY A 42 -25.82 -30.19 -0.25
CA GLY A 42 -24.97 -29.10 -0.78
C GLY A 42 -23.79 -28.72 0.12
N SER A 43 -23.60 -29.42 1.24
CA SER A 43 -22.51 -29.12 2.18
C SER A 43 -21.15 -29.44 1.58
N VAL A 44 -20.17 -28.56 1.84
CA VAL A 44 -18.78 -28.76 1.42
C VAL A 44 -18.10 -29.71 2.40
N ILE A 45 -17.64 -30.86 1.90
CA ILE A 45 -16.88 -31.87 2.63
C ILE A 45 -15.41 -31.48 2.76
N HIS A 46 -14.85 -31.00 1.64
CA HIS A 46 -13.45 -30.61 1.57
C HIS A 46 -13.29 -29.40 0.65
N ARG A 47 -12.32 -28.56 0.96
CA ARG A 47 -11.98 -27.37 0.16
C ARG A 47 -10.47 -27.16 0.19
N VAL A 48 -9.88 -26.87 -0.97
CA VAL A 48 -8.45 -26.58 -1.09
C VAL A 48 -8.19 -25.58 -2.23
N SER A 49 -7.24 -24.66 -2.01
CA SER A 49 -6.69 -23.77 -3.02
C SER A 49 -5.26 -24.17 -3.39
N GLY A 50 -4.69 -23.55 -4.43
CA GLY A 50 -3.27 -23.65 -4.76
C GLY A 50 -2.37 -23.00 -3.70
N VAL A 51 -1.08 -22.82 -4.04
CA VAL A 51 -0.05 -22.27 -3.14
C VAL A 51 0.88 -21.29 -3.85
N GLU A 52 0.39 -20.59 -4.87
CA GLU A 52 1.20 -19.73 -5.74
C GLU A 52 2.25 -20.51 -6.54
N ASP A 53 1.89 -21.69 -6.99
CA ASP A 53 2.78 -22.54 -7.80
C ASP A 53 1.96 -23.17 -8.93
N GLU A 54 2.55 -23.19 -10.14
CA GLU A 54 2.00 -23.94 -11.28
C GLU A 54 2.23 -25.45 -11.14
N ALA A 55 3.25 -25.85 -10.40
CA ALA A 55 3.50 -27.24 -10.09
C ALA A 55 2.36 -27.81 -9.22
N MET A 56 1.55 -28.69 -9.79
CA MET A 56 0.45 -29.30 -9.08
C MET A 56 0.95 -30.31 -8.03
N ALA A 57 0.53 -30.14 -6.80
CA ALA A 57 0.79 -31.06 -5.71
C ALA A 57 -0.42 -31.96 -5.42
N ARG A 58 -0.16 -33.20 -5.00
CA ARG A 58 -1.22 -34.17 -4.70
C ARG A 58 -1.83 -33.92 -3.33
N VAL A 59 -3.10 -33.57 -3.32
CA VAL A 59 -3.94 -33.42 -2.13
C VAL A 59 -4.63 -34.74 -1.81
N VAL A 60 -4.68 -35.10 -0.54
CA VAL A 60 -5.36 -36.32 -0.01
C VAL A 60 -6.54 -35.92 0.84
N VAL A 61 -7.70 -36.53 0.61
CA VAL A 61 -8.94 -36.21 1.30
C VAL A 61 -9.49 -37.46 2.00
N ASP A 62 -9.82 -37.30 3.27
CA ASP A 62 -10.51 -38.34 4.05
C ASP A 62 -12.01 -38.30 3.74
N LEU A 63 -12.51 -39.38 3.17
CA LEU A 63 -13.91 -39.56 2.83
C LEU A 63 -14.58 -40.72 3.60
N ARG A 64 -13.96 -41.23 4.69
CA ARG A 64 -14.46 -42.42 5.44
C ARG A 64 -15.90 -42.25 5.90
N GLU A 65 -16.29 -41.06 6.35
CA GLU A 65 -17.67 -40.77 6.80
C GLU A 65 -18.64 -40.53 5.63
N HIS A 66 -18.15 -40.51 4.42
CA HIS A 66 -18.92 -40.24 3.23
C HIS A 66 -19.02 -41.37 2.24
N VAL A 67 -18.50 -42.57 2.60
CA VAL A 67 -18.63 -43.78 1.77
C VAL A 67 -20.10 -44.12 1.57
N GLY A 68 -20.49 -44.40 0.32
CA GLY A 68 -21.87 -44.63 -0.11
C GLY A 68 -22.69 -43.36 -0.34
N LYS A 69 -22.17 -42.15 -0.04
CA LYS A 69 -22.84 -40.89 -0.35
C LYS A 69 -22.53 -40.43 -1.76
N VAL A 70 -23.46 -39.66 -2.33
CA VAL A 70 -23.29 -39.04 -3.65
C VAL A 70 -22.67 -37.67 -3.46
N VAL A 71 -21.60 -37.39 -4.21
CA VAL A 71 -20.85 -36.14 -4.15
C VAL A 71 -20.62 -35.58 -5.53
N ARG A 72 -20.15 -34.33 -5.57
CA ARG A 72 -19.65 -33.65 -6.77
C ARG A 72 -18.31 -32.98 -6.45
N VAL A 73 -17.45 -32.87 -7.45
CA VAL A 73 -16.30 -31.97 -7.43
C VAL A 73 -16.71 -30.66 -8.07
N ARG A 74 -16.39 -29.54 -7.43
CA ARG A 74 -16.58 -28.19 -7.96
C ARG A 74 -15.26 -27.45 -7.96
N ILE A 75 -14.89 -26.93 -9.11
CA ILE A 75 -13.74 -26.07 -9.30
C ILE A 75 -14.27 -24.64 -9.41
N VAL A 76 -13.81 -23.75 -8.56
CA VAL A 76 -14.25 -22.36 -8.49
C VAL A 76 -13.07 -21.46 -8.81
N ASP A 77 -13.27 -20.58 -9.77
CA ASP A 77 -12.36 -19.53 -10.16
C ASP A 77 -13.15 -18.22 -10.22
N GLN A 78 -13.06 -17.42 -9.16
CA GLN A 78 -13.79 -16.16 -9.00
C GLN A 78 -12.83 -14.98 -8.72
N HIS A 79 -11.52 -15.23 -8.66
CA HIS A 79 -10.53 -14.19 -8.41
C HIS A 79 -10.00 -13.60 -9.71
N LYS A 80 -9.97 -12.26 -9.80
CA LYS A 80 -9.46 -11.50 -10.94
C LYS A 80 -8.17 -10.79 -10.59
N GLY A 81 -7.13 -11.48 -10.29
CA GLY A 81 -5.90 -10.85 -9.84
C GLY A 81 -4.67 -11.70 -10.10
N HIS A 82 -3.60 -11.36 -9.43
CA HIS A 82 -2.40 -12.17 -9.44
C HIS A 82 -2.71 -13.55 -8.86
N TRP A 83 -2.31 -14.62 -9.55
CA TRP A 83 -2.69 -15.99 -9.22
C TRP A 83 -4.22 -16.25 -9.21
N GLY A 84 -4.95 -15.55 -10.08
CA GLY A 84 -6.39 -15.69 -10.24
C GLY A 84 -6.79 -16.88 -11.11
N HIS A 85 -6.20 -18.06 -10.88
CA HIS A 85 -6.55 -19.31 -11.55
C HIS A 85 -6.31 -20.51 -10.64
N ILE A 86 -6.93 -21.64 -10.99
CA ILE A 86 -6.80 -22.92 -10.29
C ILE A 86 -6.60 -24.03 -11.30
N ASN A 87 -5.57 -24.85 -11.09
CA ASN A 87 -5.29 -26.04 -11.86
C ASN A 87 -5.78 -27.27 -11.07
N PHE A 88 -6.43 -28.20 -11.75
CA PHE A 88 -6.99 -29.41 -11.16
C PHE A 88 -6.86 -30.59 -12.12
N ASP A 89 -6.36 -31.74 -11.62
CA ASP A 89 -6.20 -32.96 -12.41
C ASP A 89 -6.20 -34.22 -11.54
N ASP A 90 -6.25 -35.37 -12.19
CA ASP A 90 -6.00 -36.72 -11.67
C ASP A 90 -6.78 -37.04 -10.38
N PHE A 91 -8.13 -36.88 -10.42
CA PHE A 91 -9.00 -37.25 -9.31
C PHE A 91 -9.18 -38.77 -9.23
N LEU A 92 -8.76 -39.35 -8.09
CA LEU A 92 -8.80 -40.79 -7.84
C LEU A 92 -9.44 -41.10 -6.49
N LEU A 93 -10.12 -42.26 -6.41
CA LEU A 93 -10.61 -42.84 -5.15
C LEU A 93 -9.73 -44.02 -4.75
N HIS A 94 -9.41 -44.17 -3.46
CA HIS A 94 -8.47 -45.15 -2.95
C HIS A 94 -9.03 -45.95 -1.78
N ALA A 95 -8.77 -47.27 -1.75
CA ALA A 95 -9.13 -48.13 -0.66
C ALA A 95 -8.28 -47.94 0.62
N SER A 96 -7.07 -47.40 0.46
CA SER A 96 -6.16 -47.04 1.56
C SER A 96 -5.64 -45.64 1.35
N LYS A 97 -5.15 -44.98 2.41
CA LYS A 97 -4.60 -43.60 2.33
C LYS A 97 -3.43 -43.58 1.36
N PRO A 98 -3.51 -42.79 0.24
CA PRO A 98 -2.42 -42.67 -0.69
C PRO A 98 -1.34 -41.72 -0.13
N ALA A 99 -0.14 -41.73 -0.75
CA ALA A 99 0.87 -40.72 -0.50
C ALA A 99 0.43 -39.36 -1.08
N GLY A 100 0.68 -38.28 -0.35
CA GLY A 100 0.32 -36.91 -0.73
C GLY A 100 0.27 -35.98 0.48
N GLU A 101 -0.10 -34.75 0.26
CA GLU A 101 -0.21 -33.75 1.32
C GLU A 101 -1.59 -33.78 1.98
N ASP A 102 -1.61 -33.84 3.31
CA ASP A 102 -2.81 -33.53 4.09
C ASP A 102 -2.94 -31.98 4.19
N ARG A 103 -3.38 -31.33 3.13
CA ARG A 103 -3.65 -29.91 3.18
C ARG A 103 -4.89 -29.64 4.01
N LYS A 104 -4.77 -28.71 4.96
CA LYS A 104 -5.94 -28.20 5.67
C LYS A 104 -6.90 -27.57 4.67
N PRO A 105 -8.22 -27.68 4.87
CA PRO A 105 -9.19 -26.98 4.05
C PRO A 105 -8.83 -25.50 3.96
N ALA A 106 -8.89 -24.93 2.76
CA ALA A 106 -8.77 -23.48 2.60
C ALA A 106 -9.83 -22.80 3.47
N ALA A 107 -9.48 -21.71 4.12
CA ALA A 107 -10.44 -20.93 4.88
C ALA A 107 -11.65 -20.60 3.99
N ALA A 108 -12.84 -20.66 4.55
CA ALA A 108 -14.02 -20.18 3.84
C ALA A 108 -13.77 -18.72 3.44
N PRO A 109 -14.19 -18.28 2.23
CA PRO A 109 -14.19 -16.86 1.92
C PRO A 109 -14.86 -16.12 3.08
N LEU A 110 -14.19 -15.11 3.63
CA LEU A 110 -14.81 -14.27 4.64
C LEU A 110 -16.07 -13.68 4.00
N ALA A 111 -17.22 -13.93 4.61
CA ALA A 111 -18.44 -13.24 4.22
C ALA A 111 -18.16 -11.72 4.32
N ALA A 112 -18.68 -10.93 3.38
CA ALA A 112 -18.50 -9.47 3.39
C ALA A 112 -18.88 -8.83 4.74
N ASP A 113 -19.74 -9.46 5.50
CA ASP A 113 -20.24 -9.02 6.81
C ASP A 113 -19.27 -9.27 8.00
N VAL A 114 -18.12 -9.91 7.77
CA VAL A 114 -17.15 -10.26 8.85
C VAL A 114 -16.14 -9.16 9.11
N LEU A 115 -16.04 -8.16 8.26
CA LEU A 115 -15.20 -7.00 8.52
C LEU A 115 -15.89 -6.06 9.51
N ARG A 116 -15.64 -6.28 10.79
CA ARG A 116 -16.32 -5.65 11.95
C ARG A 116 -16.43 -4.14 11.86
N HIS A 117 -15.54 -3.49 11.14
CA HIS A 117 -15.46 -2.04 11.01
C HIS A 117 -15.47 -1.54 9.56
N ALA A 118 -15.77 -2.40 8.59
CA ALA A 118 -15.87 -1.99 7.20
C ALA A 118 -17.13 -1.15 6.95
N GLY A 119 -16.99 -0.08 6.18
CA GLY A 119 -18.10 0.78 5.79
C GLY A 119 -18.71 1.62 6.92
N LEU A 120 -18.00 1.79 8.03
CA LEU A 120 -18.44 2.71 9.08
C LEU A 120 -18.48 4.14 8.55
N LYS A 121 -19.47 4.90 8.99
CA LYS A 121 -19.47 6.35 8.80
C LYS A 121 -18.27 6.97 9.53
N PRO A 122 -17.69 8.08 9.06
CA PRO A 122 -16.50 8.68 9.66
C PRO A 122 -16.59 8.90 11.18
N ILE A 123 -17.73 9.38 11.65
CA ILE A 123 -17.94 9.59 13.10
C ILE A 123 -17.99 8.28 13.89
N ASP A 124 -18.54 7.23 13.30
CA ASP A 124 -18.61 5.92 13.96
C ASP A 124 -17.23 5.22 13.91
N ALA A 125 -16.46 5.44 12.86
CA ALA A 125 -15.07 4.99 12.78
C ALA A 125 -14.20 5.67 13.86
N ALA A 126 -14.32 6.98 14.04
CA ALA A 126 -13.61 7.70 15.09
C ALA A 126 -13.96 7.17 16.50
N ARG A 127 -15.23 6.89 16.76
CA ARG A 127 -15.70 6.32 18.03
C ARG A 127 -15.26 4.88 18.28
N ALA A 128 -15.01 4.12 17.20
CA ALA A 128 -14.57 2.73 17.28
C ALA A 128 -13.07 2.59 17.54
N MET A 129 -12.29 3.66 17.45
CA MET A 129 -10.85 3.64 17.69
C MET A 129 -10.56 3.43 19.18
N THR A 130 -9.59 2.58 19.48
CA THR A 130 -9.05 2.38 20.84
C THR A 130 -7.75 3.14 20.96
N VAL A 131 -7.69 4.05 21.91
CA VAL A 131 -6.51 4.87 22.21
C VAL A 131 -6.12 4.72 23.68
N PRO A 132 -4.88 5.07 24.06
CA PRO A 132 -4.47 5.11 25.47
C PRO A 132 -5.35 6.05 26.31
N GLU A 133 -5.36 5.84 27.63
CA GLU A 133 -6.30 6.49 28.58
C GLU A 133 -6.32 8.03 28.50
N GLU A 134 -5.22 8.66 28.23
CA GLU A 134 -5.11 10.14 28.23
C GLU A 134 -5.32 10.75 26.82
N PHE A 135 -5.78 9.94 25.85
CA PHE A 135 -6.02 10.41 24.49
C PHE A 135 -7.50 10.34 24.13
N THR A 136 -7.91 11.26 23.28
CA THR A 136 -9.24 11.25 22.66
C THR A 136 -9.12 11.33 21.14
N VAL A 137 -10.09 10.77 20.42
CA VAL A 137 -10.18 10.86 18.96
C VAL A 137 -11.31 11.79 18.58
N THR A 138 -11.00 12.84 17.83
CA THR A 138 -11.96 13.77 17.26
C THR A 138 -11.96 13.64 15.75
N LEU A 139 -13.13 13.58 15.12
CA LEU A 139 -13.26 13.61 13.68
C LEU A 139 -13.08 15.05 13.19
N PHE A 140 -11.97 15.32 12.49
CA PHE A 140 -11.72 16.62 11.85
C PHE A 140 -12.42 16.73 10.50
N ALA A 141 -12.22 15.74 9.62
CA ALA A 141 -12.86 15.63 8.31
C ALA A 141 -13.06 14.16 7.94
N GLY A 142 -14.07 13.86 7.16
CA GLY A 142 -14.38 12.53 6.67
C GLY A 142 -15.28 12.59 5.44
N GLU A 143 -15.56 11.47 4.82
CA GLU A 143 -16.50 11.42 3.70
C GLU A 143 -17.90 11.94 4.11
N PRO A 144 -18.56 12.75 3.25
CA PRO A 144 -18.22 13.05 1.86
C PRO A 144 -17.32 14.27 1.64
N ASP A 145 -16.80 14.91 2.68
CA ASP A 145 -16.05 16.17 2.56
C ASP A 145 -14.61 15.92 2.08
N VAL A 146 -14.01 14.79 2.43
CA VAL A 146 -12.71 14.33 1.96
C VAL A 146 -12.80 12.94 1.35
N HIS A 147 -12.11 12.72 0.21
CA HIS A 147 -12.09 11.42 -0.50
C HIS A 147 -10.65 10.99 -0.78
N GLN A 148 -10.35 9.71 -0.55
CA GLN A 148 -9.05 9.09 -0.89
C GLN A 148 -7.84 10.01 -0.59
N PRO A 149 -7.65 10.50 0.65
CA PRO A 149 -6.52 11.34 0.99
C PRO A 149 -5.22 10.52 0.87
N VAL A 150 -4.27 11.00 0.08
CA VAL A 150 -2.98 10.32 -0.15
C VAL A 150 -1.80 11.10 0.41
N ALA A 151 -1.94 12.41 0.52
CA ALA A 151 -0.96 13.29 1.14
C ALA A 151 -1.68 14.41 1.88
N MET A 152 -1.07 14.87 2.95
CA MET A 152 -1.59 15.93 3.81
C MET A 152 -0.45 16.79 4.35
N THR A 153 -0.66 18.08 4.45
CA THR A 153 0.24 19.02 5.12
C THR A 153 -0.53 20.13 5.83
N LEU A 154 0.14 20.85 6.70
CA LEU A 154 -0.40 22.00 7.42
C LEU A 154 0.30 23.28 6.95
N ASP A 155 -0.46 24.36 6.79
CA ASP A 155 0.14 25.66 6.55
C ASP A 155 0.36 26.46 7.86
N ASP A 156 0.95 27.64 7.75
CA ASP A 156 1.25 28.53 8.88
C ASP A 156 0.00 29.09 9.60
N ARG A 157 -1.19 28.88 9.07
CA ARG A 157 -2.48 29.21 9.69
C ARG A 157 -3.12 28.01 10.37
N GLY A 158 -2.49 26.83 10.33
CA GLY A 158 -3.05 25.57 10.85
C GLY A 158 -4.12 24.94 9.96
N ARG A 159 -4.27 25.39 8.70
CA ARG A 159 -5.20 24.78 7.77
C ARG A 159 -4.65 23.46 7.24
N VAL A 160 -5.51 22.50 7.08
CA VAL A 160 -5.15 21.17 6.56
C VAL A 160 -5.31 21.14 5.06
N TRP A 161 -4.22 20.93 4.36
CA TRP A 161 -4.17 20.75 2.91
C TRP A 161 -4.14 19.26 2.58
N VAL A 162 -5.00 18.80 1.71
CA VAL A 162 -5.15 17.38 1.36
C VAL A 162 -5.12 17.19 -0.14
N ALA A 163 -4.33 16.21 -0.58
CA ALA A 163 -4.39 15.68 -1.93
C ALA A 163 -5.40 14.53 -2.01
N GLU A 164 -6.49 14.73 -2.73
CA GLU A 164 -7.49 13.71 -3.02
C GLU A 164 -7.14 12.99 -4.33
N ALA A 165 -6.78 11.71 -4.24
CA ALA A 165 -6.15 10.95 -5.33
C ALA A 165 -7.12 9.97 -6.03
N PHE A 166 -8.10 10.50 -6.74
CA PHE A 166 -9.09 9.69 -7.49
C PHE A 166 -8.48 8.88 -8.65
N CYS A 167 -7.31 9.29 -9.14
CA CYS A 167 -6.59 8.59 -10.20
C CYS A 167 -5.70 7.45 -9.66
N TYR A 168 -5.40 7.44 -8.35
CA TYR A 168 -4.58 6.41 -7.75
C TYR A 168 -5.24 5.02 -7.85
N PRO A 169 -4.51 3.93 -8.10
CA PRO A 169 -3.04 3.85 -8.23
C PRO A 169 -2.51 3.97 -9.68
N ARG A 170 -3.30 4.39 -10.63
CA ARG A 170 -2.89 4.42 -12.05
C ARG A 170 -3.17 5.75 -12.67
N LYS A 171 -2.14 6.33 -13.31
CA LYS A 171 -2.30 7.53 -14.13
C LYS A 171 -3.37 7.30 -15.19
N ARG A 172 -4.32 8.22 -15.28
CA ARG A 172 -5.41 8.21 -16.26
C ARG A 172 -5.03 9.04 -17.50
N PRO A 173 -5.75 8.91 -18.62
CA PRO A 173 -5.68 9.90 -19.68
C PRO A 173 -5.95 11.30 -19.11
N ASP A 174 -5.23 12.32 -19.56
CA ASP A 174 -5.32 13.66 -18.95
C ASP A 174 -6.75 14.26 -19.02
N ALA A 175 -7.54 13.90 -20.01
CA ALA A 175 -8.94 14.32 -20.11
C ALA A 175 -9.84 13.72 -19.02
N GLU A 176 -9.42 12.61 -18.38
CA GLU A 176 -10.12 11.90 -17.32
C GLU A 176 -9.51 12.17 -15.94
N ALA A 177 -8.47 13.00 -15.88
CA ALA A 177 -7.77 13.36 -14.66
C ALA A 177 -8.70 14.14 -13.72
N ASN A 178 -8.79 13.69 -12.47
CA ASN A 178 -9.73 14.26 -11.52
C ASN A 178 -9.20 14.34 -10.08
N ASP A 179 -7.90 14.14 -9.88
CA ASP A 179 -7.27 14.42 -8.59
C ASP A 179 -7.37 15.91 -8.29
N ARG A 180 -7.43 16.24 -7.02
CA ARG A 180 -7.54 17.63 -6.59
C ARG A 180 -6.83 17.88 -5.27
N ILE A 181 -6.57 19.15 -4.99
CA ILE A 181 -6.07 19.62 -3.71
C ILE A 181 -7.18 20.43 -3.05
N VAL A 182 -7.47 20.11 -1.81
CA VAL A 182 -8.48 20.76 -1.00
C VAL A 182 -7.87 21.31 0.28
N ILE A 183 -8.45 22.41 0.78
CA ILE A 183 -8.06 23.07 2.03
C ILE A 183 -9.22 22.93 3.01
N PHE A 184 -8.96 22.44 4.20
CA PHE A 184 -9.90 22.41 5.31
C PHE A 184 -9.45 23.40 6.37
N GLU A 185 -10.39 24.14 6.92
CA GLU A 185 -10.14 25.17 7.91
C GLU A 185 -11.14 25.00 9.07
N ASP A 186 -10.63 24.97 10.28
CA ASP A 186 -11.38 25.08 11.53
C ASP A 186 -11.34 26.55 11.94
N THR A 187 -12.44 27.28 11.72
CA THR A 187 -12.48 28.72 11.91
C THR A 187 -12.92 29.13 13.31
N ASP A 188 -13.51 28.23 14.08
CA ASP A 188 -13.99 28.48 15.46
C ASP A 188 -13.17 27.72 16.52
N GLY A 189 -12.24 26.84 16.13
CA GLY A 189 -11.30 26.17 17.03
C GLY A 189 -11.91 24.98 17.78
N ASP A 190 -12.98 24.36 17.25
CA ASP A 190 -13.65 23.24 17.90
C ASP A 190 -13.00 21.86 17.56
N GLY A 191 -11.96 21.85 16.73
CA GLY A 191 -11.26 20.65 16.27
C GLY A 191 -11.93 19.95 15.10
N LYS A 192 -12.85 20.61 14.42
CA LYS A 192 -13.51 20.13 13.19
C LYS A 192 -13.42 21.20 12.12
N HIS A 193 -13.38 20.77 10.87
CA HIS A 193 -13.45 21.73 9.78
C HIS A 193 -14.88 22.26 9.62
N ASP A 194 -14.99 23.53 9.38
CA ASP A 194 -16.23 24.22 9.02
C ASP A 194 -16.14 24.92 7.66
N LYS A 195 -14.95 25.04 7.10
CA LYS A 195 -14.74 25.57 5.77
C LYS A 195 -13.89 24.64 4.92
N ARG A 196 -14.35 24.35 3.70
CA ARG A 196 -13.67 23.56 2.68
C ARG A 196 -13.50 24.36 1.40
N THR A 197 -12.29 24.48 0.91
CA THR A 197 -11.95 25.17 -0.34
C THR A 197 -11.26 24.20 -1.30
N VAL A 198 -11.71 24.17 -2.56
CA VAL A 198 -10.97 23.45 -3.60
C VAL A 198 -9.92 24.41 -4.16
N PHE A 199 -8.65 24.06 -3.92
CA PHE A 199 -7.51 24.85 -4.39
C PHE A 199 -7.22 24.61 -5.87
N MET A 200 -7.13 23.36 -6.28
CA MET A 200 -6.80 22.95 -7.65
C MET A 200 -7.44 21.62 -8.01
N GLU A 201 -7.89 21.48 -9.25
CA GLU A 201 -8.51 20.27 -9.79
C GLU A 201 -7.80 19.80 -11.06
N LYS A 202 -8.23 18.64 -11.58
CA LYS A 202 -7.72 18.01 -12.81
C LYS A 202 -6.24 17.66 -12.73
N LEU A 203 -5.77 17.35 -11.55
CA LEU A 203 -4.47 16.74 -11.35
C LEU A 203 -4.54 15.23 -11.64
N ASN A 204 -3.40 14.61 -11.82
CA ASN A 204 -3.33 13.24 -12.29
C ASN A 204 -2.23 12.46 -11.58
N LEU A 205 -2.60 11.54 -10.70
CA LEU A 205 -1.71 10.72 -9.89
C LEU A 205 -0.89 11.55 -8.90
N VAL A 206 -1.57 12.39 -8.12
CA VAL A 206 -0.93 13.17 -7.05
C VAL A 206 -0.53 12.25 -5.91
N SER A 207 0.71 12.38 -5.43
CA SER A 207 1.25 11.59 -4.31
C SER A 207 2.10 12.41 -3.33
N GLY A 208 2.46 13.63 -3.68
CA GLY A 208 3.22 14.55 -2.82
C GLY A 208 2.57 15.92 -2.73
N LEU A 209 2.55 16.50 -1.54
CA LEU A 209 1.95 17.79 -1.26
C LEU A 209 2.71 18.50 -0.13
N GLU A 210 3.08 19.76 -0.35
CA GLU A 210 3.63 20.61 0.70
C GLU A 210 3.34 22.07 0.41
N VAL A 211 3.22 22.90 1.45
CA VAL A 211 2.98 24.34 1.35
C VAL A 211 4.19 25.09 1.91
N GLY A 212 4.63 26.08 1.17
CA GLY A 212 5.75 26.92 1.61
C GLY A 212 6.36 27.75 0.49
N HIS A 213 7.24 28.68 0.84
CA HIS A 213 7.91 29.58 -0.10
C HIS A 213 6.94 30.31 -1.04
N GLY A 214 5.75 30.68 -0.55
CA GLY A 214 4.75 31.43 -1.30
C GLY A 214 3.94 30.62 -2.31
N GLY A 215 3.92 29.30 -2.17
CA GLY A 215 3.16 28.44 -3.05
C GLY A 215 2.95 27.02 -2.54
N VAL A 216 2.37 26.20 -3.39
CA VAL A 216 2.06 24.79 -3.17
C VAL A 216 2.97 23.95 -4.06
N TRP A 217 3.63 22.98 -3.45
CA TRP A 217 4.54 22.03 -4.07
C TRP A 217 3.79 20.72 -4.27
N ILE A 218 3.69 20.27 -5.51
CA ILE A 218 2.84 19.14 -5.89
C ILE A 218 3.70 18.09 -6.57
N GLY A 219 3.69 16.88 -6.02
CA GLY A 219 4.23 15.68 -6.64
C GLY A 219 3.12 14.95 -7.39
N ALA A 220 3.21 14.92 -8.71
CA ALA A 220 2.30 14.18 -9.58
C ALA A 220 3.13 13.55 -10.72
N ALA A 221 3.53 12.30 -10.56
CA ALA A 221 4.44 11.64 -11.49
C ALA A 221 3.96 11.80 -12.94
N PRO A 222 4.85 12.17 -13.87
CA PRO A 222 6.31 12.25 -13.75
C PRO A 222 6.86 13.61 -13.27
N GLN A 223 6.07 14.50 -12.67
CA GLN A 223 6.41 15.91 -12.47
C GLN A 223 6.41 16.33 -11.00
N LEU A 224 7.41 17.14 -10.63
CA LEU A 224 7.36 18.02 -9.46
C LEU A 224 6.96 19.42 -9.93
N MET A 225 5.89 19.95 -9.38
CA MET A 225 5.31 21.24 -9.77
C MET A 225 5.28 22.22 -8.60
N PHE A 226 5.31 23.50 -8.93
CA PHE A 226 5.07 24.61 -8.01
C PHE A 226 3.91 25.46 -8.52
N VAL A 227 2.97 25.78 -7.64
CA VAL A 227 1.82 26.64 -7.92
C VAL A 227 1.87 27.84 -6.96
N PRO A 228 2.04 29.08 -7.45
CA PRO A 228 2.06 30.24 -6.58
C PRO A 228 0.71 30.47 -5.91
N LEU A 229 0.72 30.89 -4.65
CA LEU A 229 -0.47 31.28 -3.90
C LEU A 229 -0.86 32.73 -4.15
N ASP A 230 -2.15 33.01 -4.19
CA ASP A 230 -2.67 34.37 -4.16
C ASP A 230 -2.47 35.02 -2.77
N ALA A 231 -2.77 36.31 -2.65
CA ALA A 231 -2.58 37.04 -1.40
C ALA A 231 -3.46 36.51 -0.24
N ALA A 232 -4.60 35.90 -0.55
CA ALA A 232 -5.46 35.25 0.45
C ALA A 232 -4.95 33.84 0.84
N GLY A 233 -4.09 33.24 0.01
CA GLY A 233 -3.57 31.90 0.19
C GLY A 233 -4.59 30.80 -0.05
N ASP A 234 -5.63 31.06 -0.81
CA ASP A 234 -6.76 30.15 -1.04
C ASP A 234 -6.81 29.65 -2.49
N LYS A 235 -6.14 30.33 -3.42
CA LYS A 235 -6.22 30.07 -4.85
C LYS A 235 -4.85 30.16 -5.53
N PRO A 236 -4.67 29.50 -6.68
CA PRO A 236 -3.52 29.73 -7.53
C PRO A 236 -3.45 31.19 -7.99
N ALA A 237 -2.28 31.84 -7.81
CA ALA A 237 -2.00 33.14 -8.37
C ALA A 237 -1.51 33.09 -9.84
N GLY A 238 -1.28 31.91 -10.35
CA GLY A 238 -0.82 31.65 -11.72
C GLY A 238 -0.80 30.17 -12.06
N PRO A 239 -0.37 29.81 -13.27
CA PRO A 239 -0.32 28.43 -13.71
C PRO A 239 0.74 27.63 -12.93
N ALA A 240 0.53 26.32 -12.82
CA ALA A 240 1.51 25.39 -12.29
C ALA A 240 2.79 25.42 -13.14
N LYS A 241 3.94 25.54 -12.47
CA LYS A 241 5.25 25.48 -13.09
C LYS A 241 5.89 24.12 -12.82
N VAL A 242 6.20 23.37 -13.87
CA VAL A 242 6.98 22.13 -13.74
C VAL A 242 8.43 22.50 -13.44
N LEU A 243 8.93 22.06 -12.30
CA LEU A 243 10.30 22.31 -11.82
C LEU A 243 11.25 21.20 -12.22
N LEU A 244 10.80 19.96 -12.06
CA LEU A 244 11.50 18.74 -12.43
C LEU A 244 10.52 17.75 -13.05
N ASP A 245 11.03 16.88 -13.90
CA ASP A 245 10.31 15.75 -14.48
C ASP A 245 11.17 14.48 -14.47
N GLY A 246 10.60 13.37 -14.99
CA GLY A 246 11.31 12.10 -15.13
C GLY A 246 11.16 11.13 -13.98
N TRP A 247 10.22 11.37 -13.05
CA TRP A 247 9.81 10.33 -12.11
C TRP A 247 9.10 9.21 -12.83
N GLY A 248 9.51 7.97 -12.54
CA GLY A 248 8.93 6.76 -13.10
C GLY A 248 7.54 6.46 -12.51
N MET A 249 6.83 5.56 -13.17
CA MET A 249 5.49 5.11 -12.80
C MET A 249 5.35 3.58 -12.86
N GLN A 250 6.47 2.84 -12.71
CA GLN A 250 6.46 1.38 -12.72
C GLN A 250 5.71 0.83 -11.50
N ASP A 251 5.97 1.42 -10.34
CA ASP A 251 5.17 1.26 -9.14
C ASP A 251 4.79 2.65 -8.60
N THR A 252 3.53 2.99 -8.73
CA THR A 252 3.02 4.31 -8.36
C THR A 252 2.82 4.50 -6.86
N HIS A 253 2.95 3.43 -6.09
CA HIS A 253 2.91 3.49 -4.63
C HIS A 253 4.18 4.09 -4.02
N GLU A 254 5.23 4.28 -4.80
CA GLU A 254 6.57 4.53 -4.30
C GLU A 254 7.17 5.86 -4.74
N THR A 255 6.57 6.54 -5.70
CA THR A 255 7.21 7.67 -6.35
C THR A 255 6.71 9.00 -5.84
N LEU A 256 7.66 9.94 -5.61
CA LEU A 256 7.39 11.36 -5.44
C LEU A 256 6.43 11.64 -4.27
N ASN A 257 6.69 11.04 -3.12
CA ASN A 257 5.86 11.14 -1.94
C ASN A 257 6.59 11.79 -0.75
N THR A 258 5.87 11.96 0.35
CA THR A 258 6.37 12.44 1.64
C THR A 258 7.16 13.73 1.55
N PHE A 259 6.51 14.78 1.08
CA PHE A 259 7.13 16.11 1.06
C PHE A 259 7.20 16.67 2.47
N SER A 260 8.36 17.18 2.85
CA SER A 260 8.59 17.86 4.12
C SER A 260 9.67 18.94 3.98
N TRP A 261 9.50 20.07 4.65
CA TRP A 261 10.56 21.07 4.76
C TRP A 261 11.62 20.62 5.77
N GLY A 262 12.84 20.43 5.28
CA GLY A 262 13.98 20.17 6.15
C GLY A 262 14.41 21.43 6.92
N PRO A 263 15.12 21.25 8.05
CA PRO A 263 15.67 22.36 8.83
C PRO A 263 16.71 23.19 8.04
N ASP A 264 17.20 22.67 6.93
CA ASP A 264 18.08 23.31 5.97
C ASP A 264 17.34 24.18 4.94
N GLY A 265 16.00 24.25 4.99
CA GLY A 265 15.15 25.00 4.07
C GLY A 265 14.97 24.38 2.70
N TRP A 266 15.35 23.11 2.52
CA TRP A 266 15.07 22.36 1.31
C TRP A 266 13.75 21.59 1.42
N LEU A 267 13.09 21.39 0.30
CA LEU A 267 11.99 20.42 0.19
C LEU A 267 12.61 19.02 0.06
N TRP A 268 12.32 18.17 1.01
CA TRP A 268 12.73 16.77 1.02
C TRP A 268 11.58 15.87 0.54
N GLY A 269 11.94 14.70 0.01
CA GLY A 269 10.96 13.70 -0.42
C GLY A 269 11.58 12.32 -0.57
N CYS A 270 10.71 11.34 -0.77
CA CYS A 270 11.05 9.93 -0.83
C CYS A 270 10.83 9.34 -2.22
N HIS A 271 11.55 8.24 -2.50
CA HIS A 271 11.43 7.45 -3.72
C HIS A 271 11.72 5.97 -3.42
N GLY A 272 10.85 5.08 -3.84
CA GLY A 272 10.92 3.66 -3.49
C GLY A 272 11.68 2.78 -4.47
N VAL A 273 11.67 1.49 -4.20
CA VAL A 273 12.62 0.49 -4.74
C VAL A 273 12.21 -0.10 -6.08
N PHE A 274 10.91 -0.13 -6.40
CA PHE A 274 10.42 -0.77 -7.63
C PHE A 274 10.16 0.22 -8.78
N THR A 275 10.43 1.50 -8.55
CA THR A 275 10.33 2.54 -9.56
C THR A 275 11.71 3.06 -9.95
N HIS A 276 11.94 3.19 -11.24
CA HIS A 276 13.18 3.70 -11.81
C HIS A 276 12.92 5.06 -12.43
N SER A 277 13.64 6.09 -11.96
CA SER A 277 13.46 7.46 -12.39
C SER A 277 14.76 8.04 -12.95
N ARG A 278 14.63 9.01 -13.84
CA ARG A 278 15.72 9.85 -14.34
C ARG A 278 15.29 11.31 -14.21
N VAL A 279 15.54 11.86 -13.03
CA VAL A 279 15.02 13.16 -12.61
C VAL A 279 15.90 14.30 -13.13
N GLY A 280 15.28 15.30 -13.71
CA GLY A 280 15.97 16.46 -14.23
C GLY A 280 15.03 17.63 -14.52
N LYS A 281 15.58 18.76 -14.98
CA LYS A 281 14.77 19.88 -15.47
C LYS A 281 13.98 19.46 -16.70
N PRO A 282 12.79 20.01 -16.92
CA PRO A 282 12.02 19.76 -18.13
C PRO A 282 12.84 20.00 -19.40
N GLY A 283 12.83 19.02 -20.31
CA GLY A 283 13.61 19.06 -21.55
C GLY A 283 15.11 18.77 -21.43
N ALA A 284 15.60 18.50 -20.23
CA ALA A 284 17.00 18.10 -20.06
C ALA A 284 17.26 16.74 -20.77
N PRO A 285 18.41 16.59 -21.47
CA PRO A 285 18.80 15.31 -22.04
C PRO A 285 19.13 14.28 -20.95
N ASP A 286 19.12 13.02 -21.30
CA ASP A 286 19.26 11.90 -20.36
C ASP A 286 20.57 11.90 -19.56
N ASP A 287 21.66 12.32 -20.19
CA ASP A 287 23.00 12.42 -19.58
C ASP A 287 23.11 13.52 -18.50
N GLN A 288 22.16 14.47 -18.49
CA GLN A 288 22.04 15.52 -17.46
C GLN A 288 21.01 15.19 -16.38
N ARG A 289 20.37 14.02 -16.44
CA ARG A 289 19.38 13.58 -15.46
C ARG A 289 20.00 12.68 -14.41
N VAL A 290 19.54 12.80 -13.19
CA VAL A 290 19.96 11.97 -12.06
C VAL A 290 19.12 10.70 -12.05
N ALA A 291 19.79 9.54 -12.16
CA ALA A 291 19.12 8.25 -12.02
C ALA A 291 18.89 7.96 -10.53
N ILE A 292 17.64 7.67 -10.16
CA ILE A 292 17.26 7.28 -8.80
C ILE A 292 16.37 6.04 -8.78
N ASN A 293 16.57 5.22 -7.75
CA ASN A 293 15.77 4.06 -7.44
C ASN A 293 16.03 3.69 -5.97
N ALA A 294 15.04 3.83 -5.13
CA ALA A 294 15.15 3.85 -3.67
C ALA A 294 16.13 4.94 -3.18
N ALA A 295 15.59 6.08 -2.87
CA ALA A 295 16.40 7.22 -2.45
C ALA A 295 15.60 8.21 -1.61
N ILE A 296 16.32 8.95 -0.78
CA ILE A 296 15.84 10.18 -0.16
C ILE A 296 16.46 11.33 -0.93
N TRP A 297 15.62 12.21 -1.41
CA TRP A 297 16.04 13.35 -2.24
C TRP A 297 15.60 14.66 -1.61
N ARG A 298 16.20 15.77 -2.09
CA ARG A 298 15.78 17.12 -1.72
C ARG A 298 15.88 18.08 -2.91
N TYR A 299 15.10 19.13 -2.84
CA TYR A 299 15.10 20.21 -3.84
C TYR A 299 15.19 21.58 -3.17
N HIS A 300 16.10 22.41 -3.63
CA HIS A 300 16.25 23.77 -3.10
C HIS A 300 15.26 24.72 -3.77
N PRO A 301 14.35 25.35 -3.01
CA PRO A 301 13.22 26.09 -3.59
C PRO A 301 13.60 27.33 -4.39
N THR A 302 14.70 27.99 -4.06
CA THR A 302 15.14 29.24 -4.71
C THR A 302 16.33 29.05 -5.63
N ARG A 303 17.26 28.16 -5.32
CA ARG A 303 18.43 27.87 -6.19
C ARG A 303 18.11 26.88 -7.32
N HIS A 304 16.96 26.20 -7.21
CA HIS A 304 16.51 25.19 -8.18
C HIS A 304 17.54 24.05 -8.40
N VAL A 305 18.07 23.55 -7.31
CA VAL A 305 19.04 22.45 -7.27
C VAL A 305 18.32 21.20 -6.76
N PHE A 306 18.45 20.09 -7.49
CA PHE A 306 18.01 18.76 -7.08
C PHE A 306 19.22 17.98 -6.56
N ASP A 307 19.06 17.29 -5.45
CA ASP A 307 20.12 16.51 -4.78
C ASP A 307 19.57 15.20 -4.21
N VAL A 308 20.34 14.13 -4.32
CA VAL A 308 20.04 12.85 -3.70
C VAL A 308 20.83 12.75 -2.39
N VAL A 309 20.11 12.77 -1.28
CA VAL A 309 20.71 12.78 0.06
C VAL A 309 21.25 11.42 0.45
N ALA A 310 20.49 10.36 0.13
CA ALA A 310 20.84 8.99 0.50
C ALA A 310 20.22 8.00 -0.48
N HIS A 311 20.83 6.82 -0.60
CA HIS A 311 20.38 5.75 -1.49
C HIS A 311 19.96 4.51 -0.71
N GLY A 312 18.97 3.78 -1.22
CA GLY A 312 18.52 2.53 -0.64
C GLY A 312 17.24 2.67 0.18
N SER A 313 17.00 1.77 1.10
CA SER A 313 15.75 1.47 1.80
C SER A 313 14.75 0.64 0.96
N SER A 314 13.51 0.65 1.35
CA SER A 314 12.40 -0.08 0.73
C SER A 314 11.45 0.89 0.01
N ASN A 315 10.22 0.97 0.47
CA ASN A 315 9.19 1.89 -0.02
C ASN A 315 8.92 2.96 1.04
N PRO A 316 9.76 3.99 1.15
CA PRO A 316 9.60 5.00 2.18
C PRO A 316 8.33 5.83 1.89
N TRP A 317 7.52 6.01 2.93
CA TRP A 317 6.34 6.84 2.92
C TRP A 317 6.13 7.56 4.27
N GLY A 318 7.20 7.96 4.88
CA GLY A 318 7.25 8.78 6.08
C GLY A 318 8.65 9.36 6.22
N LEU A 319 8.74 10.66 6.41
CA LEU A 319 9.99 11.37 6.65
C LEU A 319 9.73 12.50 7.62
N ASP A 320 10.54 12.60 8.67
CA ASP A 320 10.48 13.72 9.60
C ASP A 320 11.86 13.97 10.24
N PHE A 321 11.99 15.07 10.93
CA PHE A 321 13.23 15.52 11.54
C PHE A 321 13.09 15.63 13.06
N ASN A 322 14.13 15.23 13.78
CA ASN A 322 14.19 15.46 15.21
C ASN A 322 14.64 16.90 15.53
N SER A 323 14.68 17.23 16.83
CA SER A 323 15.08 18.56 17.32
C SER A 323 16.54 18.97 17.00
N ARG A 324 17.34 18.02 16.52
CA ARG A 324 18.73 18.26 16.09
C ARG A 324 18.87 18.43 14.59
N GLY A 325 17.75 18.30 13.85
CA GLY A 325 17.73 18.35 12.39
C GLY A 325 18.19 17.06 11.72
N GLU A 326 18.21 15.94 12.45
CA GLU A 326 18.51 14.63 11.89
C GLU A 326 17.24 14.05 11.26
N ALA A 327 17.38 13.51 10.04
CA ALA A 327 16.26 12.95 9.27
C ALA A 327 16.01 11.48 9.61
N PHE A 328 14.76 11.11 9.73
CA PHE A 328 14.30 9.73 9.89
C PHE A 328 13.25 9.40 8.85
N ILE A 329 13.28 8.17 8.36
CA ILE A 329 12.23 7.66 7.46
C ILE A 329 11.60 6.40 8.02
N GLU A 330 10.35 6.24 7.64
CA GLU A 330 9.60 5.00 7.75
C GLU A 330 9.37 4.45 6.35
N ALA A 331 9.45 3.13 6.19
CA ALA A 331 9.17 2.44 4.95
C ALA A 331 7.98 1.49 5.13
N CYS A 332 7.06 1.50 4.17
CA CYS A 332 5.81 0.72 4.22
C CYS A 332 6.00 -0.78 4.33
N VAL A 333 7.16 -1.29 3.91
CA VAL A 333 7.52 -2.70 4.00
C VAL A 333 8.82 -2.78 4.78
N ILE A 334 9.26 -3.98 5.12
CA ILE A 334 10.53 -4.19 5.82
C ILE A 334 11.73 -4.16 4.84
N PRO A 335 12.88 -3.62 5.24
CA PRO A 335 13.19 -2.98 6.54
C PRO A 335 12.41 -1.69 6.76
N HIS A 336 12.04 -1.39 8.00
CA HIS A 336 11.00 -0.42 8.31
C HIS A 336 11.51 0.99 8.59
N ALA A 337 12.39 1.20 9.57
CA ALA A 337 12.80 2.52 10.01
C ALA A 337 14.31 2.75 9.87
N PHE A 338 14.68 3.96 9.43
CA PHE A 338 16.07 4.33 9.23
C PHE A 338 16.35 5.74 9.71
N HIS A 339 17.51 5.93 10.35
CA HIS A 339 18.11 7.23 10.56
C HIS A 339 18.93 7.61 9.32
N ILE A 340 18.61 8.70 8.66
CA ILE A 340 19.18 9.10 7.38
C ILE A 340 20.38 9.99 7.58
N VAL A 341 21.53 9.54 7.11
CA VAL A 341 22.78 10.28 7.08
C VAL A 341 23.05 10.71 5.63
N PRO A 342 23.33 11.99 5.35
CA PRO A 342 23.69 12.43 4.01
C PRO A 342 24.87 11.67 3.43
N GLY A 343 24.75 11.21 2.19
CA GLY A 343 25.71 10.32 1.54
C GLY A 343 25.59 8.85 1.93
N GLY A 344 24.65 8.50 2.80
CA GLY A 344 24.43 7.13 3.24
C GLY A 344 23.92 6.22 2.14
N ARG A 345 24.24 4.91 2.26
CA ARG A 345 23.69 3.84 1.47
C ARG A 345 23.05 2.81 2.40
N TYR A 346 21.80 2.54 2.16
CA TYR A 346 20.94 1.76 3.06
C TYR A 346 20.59 0.41 2.47
N HIS A 347 20.40 -0.59 3.32
CA HIS A 347 19.92 -1.90 2.94
C HIS A 347 18.64 -1.78 2.11
N ARG A 348 18.59 -2.48 0.99
CA ARG A 348 17.45 -2.48 0.07
C ARG A 348 16.60 -3.72 0.29
N GLN A 349 15.29 -3.55 0.15
CA GLN A 349 14.37 -4.68 0.09
C GLN A 349 14.63 -5.57 -1.15
N ALA A 350 14.94 -4.95 -2.29
CA ALA A 350 15.16 -5.64 -3.54
C ALA A 350 16.07 -4.86 -4.49
N GLY A 351 16.55 -5.54 -5.54
CA GLY A 351 17.37 -4.96 -6.60
C GLY A 351 18.77 -4.55 -6.15
N ALA A 352 19.48 -3.85 -7.02
CA ALA A 352 20.85 -3.38 -6.80
C ALA A 352 20.89 -1.85 -6.74
N HIS A 353 21.87 -1.32 -6.01
CA HIS A 353 22.17 0.12 -6.02
C HIS A 353 22.68 0.57 -7.39
N PHE A 354 22.36 1.80 -7.77
CA PHE A 354 22.88 2.42 -8.99
C PHE A 354 24.33 2.91 -8.84
N ASN A 355 24.74 3.21 -7.62
CA ASN A 355 26.05 3.74 -7.31
C ASN A 355 26.96 2.66 -6.70
N ALA A 356 28.23 2.74 -6.99
CA ALA A 356 29.24 1.89 -6.34
C ALA A 356 29.65 2.48 -5.00
N HIS A 357 29.81 1.62 -3.99
CA HIS A 357 30.31 1.98 -2.68
C HIS A 357 31.33 0.96 -2.18
N THR A 358 32.14 1.40 -1.24
CA THR A 358 33.23 0.60 -0.68
C THR A 358 32.95 0.09 0.74
N TYR A 359 31.76 0.31 1.28
CA TYR A 359 31.34 -0.11 2.62
C TYR A 359 29.99 -0.82 2.59
N ALA A 360 29.67 -1.53 3.64
CA ALA A 360 28.42 -2.25 3.79
C ALA A 360 27.22 -1.29 3.90
N ASP A 361 26.05 -1.75 3.51
CA ASP A 361 24.81 -0.98 3.62
C ASP A 361 24.43 -0.78 5.09
N ILE A 362 23.96 0.43 5.40
CA ILE A 362 23.43 0.78 6.73
C ILE A 362 22.11 0.00 6.92
N GLN A 363 21.98 -0.61 8.09
CA GLN A 363 20.82 -1.41 8.42
C GLN A 363 19.70 -0.58 9.02
N THR A 364 18.49 -1.14 9.08
CA THR A 364 17.37 -0.57 9.80
C THR A 364 17.68 -0.36 11.28
N ILE A 365 17.11 0.68 11.89
CA ILE A 365 17.19 0.92 13.34
C ILE A 365 16.02 0.31 14.09
N ALA A 366 14.91 0.04 13.41
CA ALA A 366 13.75 -0.64 13.97
C ALA A 366 12.94 -1.32 12.88
N ASP A 367 12.21 -2.35 13.27
CA ASP A 367 11.29 -3.07 12.39
C ASP A 367 9.96 -3.32 13.10
N HIS A 368 8.90 -3.56 12.36
CA HIS A 368 7.58 -3.73 12.95
C HIS A 368 7.23 -5.20 13.21
N ARG A 369 6.42 -5.42 14.23
CA ARG A 369 6.20 -6.76 14.78
C ARG A 369 5.26 -7.67 13.99
N HIS A 370 4.38 -7.14 13.16
CA HIS A 370 3.39 -7.98 12.49
C HIS A 370 3.95 -8.92 11.43
N TYR A 371 5.24 -8.79 11.13
CA TYR A 371 5.99 -9.76 10.34
C TYR A 371 6.73 -10.81 11.16
N LEU A 372 6.57 -10.85 12.48
CA LEU A 372 7.23 -11.87 13.30
C LEU A 372 6.92 -13.29 12.82
N GLY A 373 7.95 -13.99 12.37
CA GLY A 373 7.84 -15.35 11.85
C GLY A 373 7.22 -15.47 10.45
N ALA A 374 7.07 -14.37 9.73
CA ALA A 374 6.63 -14.35 8.34
C ALA A 374 7.78 -13.91 7.41
N THR A 375 7.77 -14.40 6.20
CA THR A 375 8.56 -13.82 5.11
C THR A 375 7.93 -12.48 4.70
N PRO A 376 8.68 -11.53 4.10
CA PRO A 376 8.19 -10.19 3.77
C PRO A 376 6.86 -10.13 3.04
N HIS A 377 6.51 -11.14 2.28
CA HIS A 377 5.28 -11.18 1.48
C HIS A 377 4.27 -12.26 1.92
N GLY A 378 4.57 -12.97 3.01
CA GLY A 378 3.76 -14.10 3.42
C GLY A 378 3.22 -13.98 4.84
N GLY A 379 1.90 -13.87 4.99
CA GLY A 379 1.27 -14.33 6.21
C GLY A 379 1.08 -13.37 7.34
N ASN A 380 0.51 -12.27 7.05
CA ASN A 380 -0.18 -11.38 7.96
C ASN A 380 -1.17 -12.06 8.92
N ASN A 381 -1.54 -13.29 8.64
CA ASN A 381 -2.59 -14.04 9.33
C ASN A 381 -2.18 -14.56 10.72
N LYS A 382 -1.00 -14.21 11.22
CA LYS A 382 -0.46 -14.78 12.45
C LYS A 382 -0.33 -13.80 13.62
N SER A 383 -0.72 -12.54 13.43
CA SER A 383 -0.56 -11.53 14.46
C SER A 383 -1.73 -10.55 14.50
N ASP A 384 -2.80 -10.95 15.16
CA ASP A 384 -3.95 -10.07 15.45
C ASP A 384 -3.56 -8.88 16.34
N SER A 385 -2.49 -9.03 17.14
CA SER A 385 -2.05 -8.03 18.10
C SER A 385 -1.36 -6.81 17.48
N ALA A 386 -0.97 -6.87 16.20
CA ALA A 386 -0.25 -5.80 15.53
C ALA A 386 -1.07 -5.12 14.40
N GLY A 387 -2.38 -5.31 14.40
CA GLY A 387 -3.28 -4.67 13.45
C GLY A 387 -3.32 -5.27 12.05
N GLY A 388 -2.56 -6.31 11.76
CA GLY A 388 -2.67 -7.11 10.53
C GLY A 388 -2.24 -6.41 9.23
N GLY A 389 -1.78 -5.17 9.25
CA GLY A 389 -1.27 -4.46 8.08
C GLY A 389 0.21 -4.67 7.85
N HIS A 390 0.69 -4.42 6.64
CA HIS A 390 2.11 -4.43 6.30
C HIS A 390 2.55 -3.17 5.53
N ALA A 391 1.63 -2.30 5.21
CA ALA A 391 1.87 -1.08 4.45
C ALA A 391 1.58 0.14 5.33
N HIS A 392 2.23 0.22 6.48
CA HIS A 392 2.17 1.40 7.34
C HIS A 392 2.85 2.57 6.63
N CYS A 393 2.24 3.72 6.65
CA CYS A 393 2.77 4.91 6.02
C CYS A 393 2.47 6.15 6.87
N GLY A 394 3.38 7.14 6.76
CA GLY A 394 3.34 8.34 7.56
C GLY A 394 4.04 8.17 8.90
N ALA A 395 5.04 9.01 9.15
CA ALA A 395 5.75 9.07 10.42
C ALA A 395 5.92 10.52 10.84
N MET A 396 5.88 10.77 12.13
CA MET A 396 6.27 12.05 12.70
C MET A 396 7.10 11.83 13.97
N ILE A 397 8.01 12.75 14.23
CA ILE A 397 8.74 12.83 15.48
C ILE A 397 8.07 13.90 16.34
N TYR A 398 7.35 13.46 17.38
CA TYR A 398 6.67 14.39 18.26
C TYR A 398 7.67 15.24 19.05
N GLN A 399 7.63 16.55 18.87
CA GLN A 399 8.52 17.52 19.51
C GLN A 399 7.73 18.53 20.36
N GLY A 400 6.41 18.39 20.46
CA GLY A 400 5.56 19.23 21.28
C GLY A 400 5.55 18.80 22.77
N GLY A 401 4.93 19.59 23.62
CA GLY A 401 4.89 19.35 25.07
C GLY A 401 3.50 19.03 25.61
N THR A 402 2.54 18.64 24.75
CA THR A 402 1.14 18.44 25.16
C THR A 402 0.76 16.97 25.35
N TRP A 403 1.56 16.03 24.86
CA TRP A 403 1.32 14.61 25.13
C TRP A 403 1.85 14.22 26.50
N PRO A 404 1.21 13.21 27.16
CA PRO A 404 1.67 12.71 28.44
C PRO A 404 3.14 12.26 28.40
N GLU A 405 3.91 12.61 29.43
CA GLU A 405 5.22 12.04 29.65
C GLU A 405 5.08 10.57 30.10
N ARG A 406 5.77 9.65 29.42
CA ARG A 406 5.81 8.23 29.77
C ARG A 406 7.19 7.80 30.20
#